data_95509140e5b18a877c06ef29b3578aab
#
_entry.id   95509140e5b18a877c06ef29b3578aab
#
_cell.length_a   1.000
_cell.length_b   1.000
_cell.length_c   1.000
_cell.angle_alpha   90.00
_cell.angle_beta   90.00
_cell.angle_gamma   90.00
#
_symmetry.space_group_name_H-M   'P 1'
#
loop_
_entity.id
_entity.type
_entity.pdbx_description
1 polymer ?
#
loop_
_entity_poly.entity_id
_entity_poly.type
_entity_poly.pdbx_seq_one_letter_code
_entity_poly.pdbx_strand_id
1 'polypeptide(L)'
;MDTRVKPAYDAVLEAATMRDDDHSPISVQDAKRLFADWKAAPALVLAVSGGPDSIAMVWLAARWRRAMRRGPRLVAVTIDHGLRTEAAREARDVKHLAKTLDLPHRTLRWSGAKPKTGLPAAARDARYRLLAKAARAAGATHVLTAHTQDDQAETLLMRMARGSGIAGLAAMARQSQRDGVMLARPLLQVPKARLVATLKQAKIGFADDPTNRDAGFTRPRFRALMPALAAEGFDARNLARLASRLARANAALEILADGAERYLALGERDPIHAGFDANAFAALAEEIRLRLLLRRIDRVGHEGPAELGKVEALLAALDRAVAATGPAKRRIGLKQTLAGALVSLVDGRIRIEPAPPRRSRTD
;
A
#
# COMPACT_ATOMS: atom_id res chain seq x y z
N MET A 1 31.05 -25.29 1.38
CA MET A 1 30.56 -24.22 2.28
C MET A 1 29.17 -23.87 1.82
N ASP A 2 28.19 -24.43 2.54
CA ASP A 2 26.75 -24.38 2.18
C ASP A 2 26.13 -23.20 2.92
N THR A 3 26.01 -22.04 2.23
CA THR A 3 25.28 -20.88 2.77
C THR A 3 23.82 -21.02 2.35
N ARG A 4 23.06 -21.81 3.10
CA ARG A 4 21.61 -21.84 3.00
C ARG A 4 21.03 -20.47 3.38
N VAL A 5 20.59 -19.75 2.38
CA VAL A 5 19.71 -18.59 2.56
C VAL A 5 18.44 -19.12 3.24
N LYS A 6 18.29 -18.85 4.55
CA LYS A 6 17.01 -19.11 5.25
C LYS A 6 15.92 -18.34 4.52
N PRO A 7 14.88 -18.99 4.03
CA PRO A 7 13.82 -18.30 3.33
C PRO A 7 13.09 -17.36 4.32
N ALA A 8 12.69 -16.19 3.82
CA ALA A 8 11.84 -15.21 4.55
C ALA A 8 10.53 -15.82 5.11
N TYR A 9 10.31 -17.09 4.87
CA TYR A 9 9.17 -17.91 5.30
C TYR A 9 9.13 -18.13 6.82
N ASP A 10 10.30 -18.29 7.49
CA ASP A 10 10.34 -18.57 8.94
C ASP A 10 9.98 -17.36 9.78
N ALA A 11 10.32 -16.15 9.33
CA ALA A 11 9.94 -14.92 10.02
C ALA A 11 8.42 -14.64 10.00
N VAL A 12 7.71 -15.19 8.99
CA VAL A 12 6.24 -15.07 8.88
C VAL A 12 5.51 -16.10 9.74
N LEU A 13 6.08 -17.29 9.93
CA LEU A 13 5.50 -18.32 10.82
C LEU A 13 5.72 -17.98 12.30
N GLU A 14 6.86 -17.42 12.68
CA GLU A 14 7.09 -16.96 14.07
C GLU A 14 6.19 -15.79 14.48
N ALA A 15 5.74 -14.97 13.53
CA ALA A 15 4.72 -13.95 13.81
C ALA A 15 3.31 -14.53 14.06
N ALA A 16 3.06 -15.78 13.66
CA ALA A 16 1.76 -16.44 13.82
C ALA A 16 1.54 -17.02 15.24
N THR A 17 2.55 -17.04 16.11
CA THR A 17 2.45 -17.53 17.50
C THR A 17 2.24 -16.42 18.54
N MET A 18 1.80 -15.21 18.14
CA MET A 18 1.28 -14.24 19.10
C MET A 18 0.02 -14.83 19.77
N ARG A 19 0.03 -14.87 21.10
CA ARG A 19 -1.07 -15.44 21.91
C ARG A 19 -2.42 -14.93 21.40
N ASP A 20 -3.37 -15.83 21.38
CA ASP A 20 -4.70 -15.76 20.75
C ASP A 20 -5.69 -14.78 21.42
N ASP A 21 -5.22 -13.94 22.34
CA ASP A 21 -6.01 -12.99 23.10
C ASP A 21 -6.00 -11.61 22.43
N ASP A 22 -7.02 -11.36 21.59
CA ASP A 22 -7.20 -10.09 20.87
C ASP A 22 -7.42 -8.88 21.77
N HIS A 23 -7.59 -9.08 23.09
CA HIS A 23 -7.83 -8.04 24.07
C HIS A 23 -6.65 -7.83 25.04
N SER A 24 -5.62 -8.68 25.00
CA SER A 24 -4.47 -8.56 25.89
C SER A 24 -3.56 -7.40 25.48
N PRO A 25 -2.99 -6.66 26.44
CA PRO A 25 -1.99 -5.63 26.15
C PRO A 25 -0.76 -6.19 25.44
N ILE A 26 -0.10 -5.37 24.63
CA ILE A 26 1.11 -5.76 23.93
C ILE A 26 2.27 -5.85 24.93
N SER A 27 2.88 -7.02 25.02
CA SER A 27 4.03 -7.27 25.87
C SER A 27 5.30 -6.56 25.37
N VAL A 28 6.31 -6.44 26.23
CA VAL A 28 7.63 -5.93 25.84
C VAL A 28 8.28 -6.78 24.76
N GLN A 29 8.07 -8.11 24.80
CA GLN A 29 8.60 -9.04 23.82
C GLN A 29 7.93 -8.84 22.46
N ASP A 30 6.59 -8.68 22.42
CA ASP A 30 5.86 -8.39 21.22
C ASP A 30 6.31 -7.05 20.60
N ALA A 31 6.48 -6.01 21.43
CA ALA A 31 6.98 -4.72 20.96
C ALA A 31 8.37 -4.85 20.30
N LYS A 32 9.27 -5.66 20.86
CA LYS A 32 10.59 -5.92 20.24
C LYS A 32 10.45 -6.55 18.85
N ARG A 33 9.53 -7.52 18.69
CA ARG A 33 9.27 -8.18 17.39
C ARG A 33 8.66 -7.20 16.37
N LEU A 34 7.69 -6.39 16.80
CA LEU A 34 6.99 -5.45 15.92
C LEU A 34 7.94 -4.46 15.23
N PHE A 35 8.98 -4.01 15.92
CA PHE A 35 9.93 -3.00 15.42
C PHE A 35 11.30 -3.57 15.01
N ALA A 36 11.50 -4.88 15.03
CA ALA A 36 12.79 -5.53 14.78
C ALA A 36 13.42 -5.15 13.44
N ASP A 37 12.60 -5.04 12.38
CA ASP A 37 13.06 -4.75 11.02
C ASP A 37 13.79 -3.40 10.90
N TRP A 38 13.52 -2.47 11.79
CA TRP A 38 14.06 -1.11 11.73
C TRP A 38 15.14 -0.81 12.77
N LYS A 39 15.66 -1.85 13.44
CA LYS A 39 16.68 -1.73 14.47
C LYS A 39 17.96 -1.04 13.99
N ALA A 40 18.35 -1.28 12.75
CA ALA A 40 19.56 -0.73 12.14
C ALA A 40 19.36 0.61 11.42
N ALA A 41 18.12 1.12 11.35
CA ALA A 41 17.85 2.40 10.71
C ALA A 41 18.54 3.56 11.46
N PRO A 42 19.08 4.57 10.78
CA PRO A 42 19.71 5.72 11.44
C PRO A 42 18.69 6.57 12.20
N ALA A 43 17.52 6.76 11.64
CA ALA A 43 16.39 7.47 12.23
C ALA A 43 15.06 6.97 11.68
N LEU A 44 13.99 7.14 12.46
CA LEU A 44 12.61 6.80 12.10
C LEU A 44 11.68 7.98 12.42
N VAL A 45 10.80 8.32 11.49
CA VAL A 45 9.69 9.23 11.73
C VAL A 45 8.46 8.44 12.14
N LEU A 46 7.83 8.81 13.25
CA LEU A 46 6.59 8.24 13.74
C LEU A 46 5.45 9.20 13.38
N ALA A 47 4.54 8.79 12.49
CA ALA A 47 3.38 9.60 12.11
C ALA A 47 2.28 9.49 13.18
N VAL A 48 1.97 10.60 13.85
CA VAL A 48 1.05 10.64 15.01
C VAL A 48 -0.13 11.54 14.69
N SER A 49 -1.34 11.02 14.85
CA SER A 49 -2.60 11.77 14.65
C SER A 49 -3.35 12.09 15.94
N GLY A 50 -2.89 11.57 17.10
CA GLY A 50 -3.60 11.71 18.38
C GLY A 50 -4.57 10.57 18.69
N GLY A 51 -5.01 9.81 17.69
CA GLY A 51 -5.89 8.64 17.90
C GLY A 51 -5.17 7.45 18.53
N PRO A 52 -5.93 6.47 19.08
CA PRO A 52 -5.38 5.38 19.91
C PRO A 52 -4.27 4.59 19.23
N ASP A 53 -4.43 4.24 17.95
CA ASP A 53 -3.47 3.43 17.22
C ASP A 53 -2.10 4.14 17.09
N SER A 54 -2.13 5.45 16.76
CA SER A 54 -0.92 6.24 16.58
C SER A 54 -0.22 6.55 17.93
N ILE A 55 -0.98 6.76 18.98
CA ILE A 55 -0.47 6.96 20.35
C ILE A 55 0.17 5.67 20.85
N ALA A 56 -0.48 4.51 20.67
CA ALA A 56 0.08 3.21 21.03
C ALA A 56 1.38 2.93 20.26
N MET A 57 1.42 3.22 18.95
CA MET A 57 2.64 3.06 18.16
C MET A 57 3.80 3.87 18.73
N VAL A 58 3.59 5.15 19.05
CA VAL A 58 4.63 6.03 19.61
C VAL A 58 5.12 5.52 20.96
N TRP A 59 4.19 5.15 21.84
CA TRP A 59 4.53 4.64 23.16
C TRP A 59 5.33 3.32 23.09
N LEU A 60 4.87 2.37 22.26
CA LEU A 60 5.56 1.09 22.04
C LEU A 60 6.95 1.30 21.42
N ALA A 61 7.07 2.18 20.41
CA ALA A 61 8.34 2.50 19.77
C ALA A 61 9.33 3.16 20.74
N ALA A 62 8.86 4.07 21.59
CA ALA A 62 9.70 4.71 22.62
C ALA A 62 10.24 3.68 23.63
N ARG A 63 9.39 2.79 24.12
CA ARG A 63 9.79 1.70 25.03
C ARG A 63 10.77 0.74 24.36
N TRP A 64 10.48 0.31 23.14
CA TRP A 64 11.39 -0.51 22.36
C TRP A 64 12.76 0.15 22.21
N ARG A 65 12.81 1.44 21.85
CA ARG A 65 14.07 2.17 21.68
C ARG A 65 14.86 2.32 23.01
N ARG A 66 14.17 2.61 24.11
CA ARG A 66 14.79 2.70 25.45
C ARG A 66 15.42 1.37 25.91
N ALA A 67 14.88 0.25 25.48
CA ALA A 67 15.43 -1.08 25.83
C ALA A 67 16.70 -1.44 25.05
N MET A 68 17.22 -0.56 24.18
CA MET A 68 18.42 -0.80 23.37
C MET A 68 19.55 0.17 23.73
N ARG A 69 20.78 -0.35 23.81
CA ARG A 69 21.99 0.50 23.96
C ARG A 69 22.22 1.38 22.73
N ARG A 70 22.03 0.79 21.52
CA ARG A 70 22.13 1.47 20.22
C ARG A 70 20.88 1.18 19.40
N GLY A 71 20.38 2.17 18.68
CA GLY A 71 19.18 2.02 17.83
C GLY A 71 18.81 3.35 17.18
N PRO A 72 17.75 3.36 16.36
CA PRO A 72 17.38 4.53 15.57
C PRO A 72 17.01 5.73 16.45
N ARG A 73 17.30 6.93 15.95
CA ARG A 73 16.70 8.14 16.49
C ARG A 73 15.23 8.18 16.11
N LEU A 74 14.34 8.38 17.08
CA LEU A 74 12.90 8.49 16.84
C LEU A 74 12.48 9.96 16.81
N VAL A 75 11.62 10.34 15.87
CA VAL A 75 11.03 11.69 15.76
C VAL A 75 9.53 11.55 15.55
N ALA A 76 8.73 12.07 16.49
CA ALA A 76 7.26 12.10 16.33
C ALA A 76 6.86 13.29 15.44
N VAL A 77 5.96 13.04 14.48
CA VAL A 77 5.49 14.06 13.54
C VAL A 77 3.97 14.04 13.44
N THR A 78 3.34 15.17 13.74
CA THR A 78 1.90 15.38 13.57
C THR A 78 1.66 16.25 12.34
N ILE A 79 0.69 15.87 11.51
CA ILE A 79 0.25 16.68 10.39
C ILE A 79 -1.06 17.37 10.76
N ASP A 80 -1.02 18.69 10.83
CA ASP A 80 -2.21 19.52 10.94
C ASP A 80 -2.76 19.83 9.55
N HIS A 81 -3.92 19.28 9.23
CA HIS A 81 -4.59 19.54 7.97
C HIS A 81 -5.28 20.91 7.92
N GLY A 82 -5.42 21.59 9.06
CA GLY A 82 -6.16 22.86 9.17
C GLY A 82 -7.62 22.75 8.73
N LEU A 83 -8.26 21.59 8.95
CA LEU A 83 -9.64 21.31 8.58
C LEU A 83 -10.58 21.36 9.77
N ARG A 84 -10.05 21.25 11.00
CA ARG A 84 -10.81 21.23 12.26
C ARG A 84 -10.14 22.11 13.30
N THR A 85 -10.93 22.71 14.16
CA THR A 85 -10.46 23.54 15.28
C THR A 85 -9.75 22.72 16.35
N GLU A 86 -10.19 21.47 16.57
CA GLU A 86 -9.64 20.53 17.54
C GLU A 86 -8.22 20.04 17.21
N ALA A 87 -7.83 20.07 15.92
CA ALA A 87 -6.53 19.57 15.47
C ALA A 87 -5.34 20.24 16.19
N ALA A 88 -5.49 21.53 16.54
CA ALA A 88 -4.47 22.26 17.30
C ALA A 88 -4.35 21.78 18.75
N ARG A 89 -5.44 21.35 19.38
CA ARG A 89 -5.45 20.75 20.72
C ARG A 89 -4.84 19.36 20.68
N GLU A 90 -5.28 18.51 19.76
CA GLU A 90 -4.73 17.18 19.56
C GLU A 90 -3.22 17.20 19.32
N ALA A 91 -2.73 18.14 18.50
CA ALA A 91 -1.29 18.32 18.27
C ALA A 91 -0.52 18.73 19.53
N ARG A 92 -1.15 19.53 20.43
CA ARG A 92 -0.55 19.89 21.74
C ARG A 92 -0.48 18.69 22.68
N ASP A 93 -1.53 17.87 22.72
CA ASP A 93 -1.59 16.67 23.55
C ASP A 93 -0.53 15.65 23.10
N VAL A 94 -0.38 15.46 21.78
CA VAL A 94 0.70 14.65 21.20
C VAL A 94 2.08 15.21 21.55
N LYS A 95 2.27 16.53 21.49
CA LYS A 95 3.54 17.18 21.86
C LYS A 95 3.87 16.94 23.33
N HIS A 96 2.87 17.02 24.21
CA HIS A 96 3.04 16.73 25.63
C HIS A 96 3.45 15.27 25.86
N LEU A 97 2.74 14.33 25.25
CA LEU A 97 3.10 12.92 25.33
C LEU A 97 4.52 12.65 24.78
N ALA A 98 4.87 13.22 23.63
CA ALA A 98 6.20 13.06 23.06
C ALA A 98 7.30 13.55 24.04
N LYS A 99 7.05 14.67 24.74
CA LYS A 99 7.95 15.20 25.79
C LYS A 99 8.10 14.21 26.95
N THR A 100 7.03 13.59 27.45
CA THR A 100 7.10 12.58 28.54
C THR A 100 7.83 11.31 28.10
N LEU A 101 7.83 11.02 26.78
CA LEU A 101 8.53 9.90 26.19
C LEU A 101 9.96 10.24 25.76
N ASP A 102 10.44 11.46 26.00
CA ASP A 102 11.75 11.96 25.58
C ASP A 102 11.96 11.85 24.05
N LEU A 103 10.92 12.18 23.29
CA LEU A 103 10.92 12.16 21.84
C LEU A 103 10.84 13.58 21.27
N PRO A 104 11.72 13.97 20.33
CA PRO A 104 11.52 15.16 19.51
C PRO A 104 10.19 15.10 18.79
N HIS A 105 9.43 16.19 18.83
CA HIS A 105 8.14 16.31 18.15
C HIS A 105 8.11 17.51 17.20
N ARG A 106 7.49 17.33 16.05
CA ARG A 106 7.23 18.39 15.07
C ARG A 106 5.76 18.34 14.62
N THR A 107 5.12 19.50 14.58
CA THR A 107 3.83 19.68 13.91
C THR A 107 4.07 20.35 12.56
N LEU A 108 3.60 19.74 11.47
CA LEU A 108 3.65 20.29 10.14
C LEU A 108 2.23 20.58 9.65
N ARG A 109 2.01 21.81 9.17
CA ARG A 109 0.69 22.24 8.70
C ARG A 109 0.58 22.12 7.19
N TRP A 110 -0.55 21.57 6.72
CA TRP A 110 -0.93 21.66 5.32
C TRP A 110 -1.41 23.06 5.00
N SER A 111 -0.57 23.87 4.35
CA SER A 111 -0.82 25.23 3.90
C SER A 111 -1.29 25.27 2.43
N GLY A 112 -1.90 26.38 2.04
CA GLY A 112 -2.38 26.65 0.68
C GLY A 112 -3.86 26.32 0.47
N ALA A 113 -4.37 26.62 -0.73
CA ALA A 113 -5.74 26.38 -1.12
C ALA A 113 -6.08 24.90 -1.11
N LYS A 114 -7.26 24.57 -0.60
CA LYS A 114 -7.76 23.19 -0.50
C LYS A 114 -8.78 22.95 -1.61
N PRO A 115 -8.73 21.81 -2.30
CA PRO A 115 -9.66 21.52 -3.37
C PRO A 115 -11.09 21.39 -2.80
N LYS A 116 -12.07 21.87 -3.55
CA LYS A 116 -13.49 21.75 -3.18
C LYS A 116 -14.01 20.31 -3.35
N THR A 117 -13.42 19.54 -4.28
CA THR A 117 -13.75 18.14 -4.55
C THR A 117 -12.55 17.25 -4.31
N GLY A 118 -12.76 15.98 -3.90
CA GLY A 118 -11.66 15.04 -3.63
C GLY A 118 -10.79 15.42 -2.41
N LEU A 119 -11.30 16.24 -1.49
CA LEU A 119 -10.57 16.72 -0.31
C LEU A 119 -9.91 15.59 0.51
N PRO A 120 -10.54 14.42 0.75
CA PRO A 120 -9.89 13.33 1.49
C PRO A 120 -8.65 12.77 0.80
N ALA A 121 -8.67 12.65 -0.53
CA ALA A 121 -7.51 12.19 -1.31
C ALA A 121 -6.39 13.22 -1.26
N ALA A 122 -6.70 14.49 -1.49
CA ALA A 122 -5.74 15.60 -1.43
C ALA A 122 -5.11 15.75 -0.03
N ALA A 123 -5.90 15.61 1.03
CA ALA A 123 -5.41 15.62 2.41
C ALA A 123 -4.45 14.44 2.67
N ARG A 124 -4.79 13.26 2.16
CA ARG A 124 -3.92 12.08 2.25
C ARG A 124 -2.59 12.30 1.52
N ASP A 125 -2.61 12.86 0.33
CA ASP A 125 -1.39 13.15 -0.44
C ASP A 125 -0.54 14.23 0.22
N ALA A 126 -1.15 15.30 0.71
CA ALA A 126 -0.47 16.34 1.49
C ALA A 126 0.19 15.75 2.75
N ARG A 127 -0.51 14.86 3.47
CA ARG A 127 0.02 14.16 4.64
C ARG A 127 1.31 13.42 4.32
N TYR A 128 1.32 12.59 3.27
CA TYR A 128 2.51 11.81 2.95
C TYR A 128 3.66 12.65 2.43
N ARG A 129 3.40 13.67 1.61
CA ARG A 129 4.43 14.64 1.18
C ARG A 129 5.09 15.34 2.36
N LEU A 130 4.30 15.79 3.35
CA LEU A 130 4.82 16.45 4.55
C LEU A 130 5.59 15.49 5.44
N LEU A 131 5.13 14.26 5.61
CA LEU A 131 5.84 13.21 6.35
C LEU A 131 7.18 12.86 5.67
N ALA A 132 7.21 12.75 4.35
CA ALA A 132 8.43 12.52 3.58
C ALA A 132 9.42 13.70 3.72
N LYS A 133 8.93 14.95 3.70
CA LYS A 133 9.74 16.14 3.99
C LYS A 133 10.35 16.07 5.40
N ALA A 134 9.55 15.70 6.41
CA ALA A 134 10.02 15.53 7.78
C ALA A 134 11.07 14.42 7.90
N ALA A 135 10.88 13.30 7.21
CA ALA A 135 11.82 12.19 7.21
C ALA A 135 13.17 12.59 6.63
N ARG A 136 13.19 13.24 5.47
CA ARG A 136 14.43 13.77 4.87
C ARG A 136 15.15 14.76 5.80
N ALA A 137 14.41 15.69 6.41
CA ALA A 137 14.98 16.67 7.34
C ALA A 137 15.50 16.04 8.65
N ALA A 138 15.02 14.85 9.00
CA ALA A 138 15.48 14.08 10.16
C ALA A 138 16.57 13.06 9.81
N GLY A 139 16.99 12.91 8.56
CA GLY A 139 17.87 11.83 8.12
C GLY A 139 17.24 10.45 8.32
N ALA A 140 15.90 10.37 8.29
CA ALA A 140 15.17 9.13 8.48
C ALA A 140 14.89 8.47 7.11
N THR A 141 15.11 7.17 7.04
CA THR A 141 14.83 6.36 5.86
C THR A 141 13.37 5.87 5.81
N HIS A 142 12.71 5.82 6.98
CA HIS A 142 11.37 5.26 7.12
C HIS A 142 10.43 6.21 7.86
N VAL A 143 9.17 6.19 7.43
CA VAL A 143 8.03 6.77 8.14
C VAL A 143 7.15 5.64 8.63
N LEU A 144 7.00 5.50 9.95
CA LEU A 144 6.13 4.52 10.58
C LEU A 144 4.72 5.05 10.70
N THR A 145 3.74 4.25 10.29
CA THR A 145 2.30 4.56 10.37
C THR A 145 1.57 3.45 11.13
N ALA A 146 0.58 3.83 11.92
CA ALA A 146 -0.11 2.95 12.85
C ALA A 146 -1.32 2.21 12.24
N HIS A 147 -1.19 1.71 11.01
CA HIS A 147 -2.22 0.87 10.42
C HIS A 147 -2.26 -0.48 11.13
N THR A 148 -3.47 -0.95 11.40
CA THR A 148 -3.78 -2.14 12.21
C THR A 148 -4.31 -3.30 11.37
N GLN A 149 -4.59 -4.43 12.01
CA GLN A 149 -5.26 -5.57 11.41
C GLN A 149 -6.68 -5.20 10.96
N ASP A 150 -7.38 -4.37 11.74
CA ASP A 150 -8.70 -3.84 11.39
C ASP A 150 -8.65 -3.02 10.10
N ASP A 151 -7.63 -2.16 9.94
CA ASP A 151 -7.42 -1.40 8.70
C ASP A 151 -7.12 -2.30 7.49
N GLN A 152 -6.49 -3.46 7.69
CA GLN A 152 -6.29 -4.46 6.64
C GLN A 152 -7.62 -5.05 6.18
N ALA A 153 -8.46 -5.45 7.12
CA ALA A 153 -9.79 -5.99 6.85
C ALA A 153 -10.66 -4.96 6.10
N GLU A 154 -10.74 -3.72 6.60
CA GLU A 154 -11.45 -2.64 5.94
C GLU A 154 -10.93 -2.41 4.50
N THR A 155 -9.61 -2.41 4.33
CA THR A 155 -8.97 -2.19 3.01
C THR A 155 -9.29 -3.32 2.04
N LEU A 156 -9.26 -4.58 2.49
CA LEU A 156 -9.63 -5.74 1.70
C LEU A 156 -11.08 -5.61 1.22
N LEU A 157 -12.03 -5.40 2.13
CA LEU A 157 -13.46 -5.26 1.81
C LEU A 157 -13.72 -4.11 0.83
N MET A 158 -13.11 -2.94 1.04
CA MET A 158 -13.22 -1.80 0.15
C MET A 158 -12.71 -2.11 -1.27
N ARG A 159 -11.66 -2.91 -1.39
CA ARG A 159 -11.07 -3.30 -2.67
C ARG A 159 -11.87 -4.41 -3.35
N MET A 160 -12.41 -5.37 -2.58
CA MET A 160 -13.37 -6.36 -3.08
C MET A 160 -14.60 -5.68 -3.69
N ALA A 161 -15.19 -4.73 -2.99
CA ALA A 161 -16.35 -3.98 -3.47
C ALA A 161 -16.08 -3.16 -4.75
N ARG A 162 -14.81 -2.94 -5.10
CA ARG A 162 -14.39 -2.25 -6.35
C ARG A 162 -13.93 -3.20 -7.44
N GLY A 163 -14.06 -4.52 -7.26
CA GLY A 163 -13.61 -5.50 -8.24
C GLY A 163 -12.09 -5.55 -8.41
N SER A 164 -11.32 -5.30 -7.33
CA SER A 164 -9.85 -5.36 -7.41
C SER A 164 -9.36 -6.78 -7.62
N GLY A 165 -8.36 -6.97 -8.48
CA GLY A 165 -7.65 -8.23 -8.67
C GLY A 165 -6.73 -8.61 -7.50
N ILE A 166 -5.97 -9.70 -7.65
CA ILE A 166 -5.12 -10.29 -6.61
C ILE A 166 -4.17 -9.27 -5.96
N ALA A 167 -3.50 -8.43 -6.77
CA ALA A 167 -2.60 -7.39 -6.29
C ALA A 167 -3.32 -6.37 -5.39
N GLY A 168 -4.53 -5.98 -5.77
CA GLY A 168 -5.37 -5.11 -4.95
C GLY A 168 -5.83 -5.78 -3.66
N LEU A 169 -6.31 -7.01 -3.73
CA LEU A 169 -6.82 -7.78 -2.58
C LEU A 169 -5.71 -8.17 -1.58
N ALA A 170 -4.44 -8.10 -1.95
CA ALA A 170 -3.31 -8.20 -1.02
C ALA A 170 -3.31 -7.10 0.06
N ALA A 171 -4.22 -6.12 -0.03
CA ALA A 171 -4.39 -4.99 0.87
C ALA A 171 -3.10 -4.16 1.07
N MET A 172 -2.72 -3.81 2.30
CA MET A 172 -1.53 -2.98 2.53
C MET A 172 -0.30 -3.85 2.80
N ALA A 173 0.81 -3.55 2.13
CA ALA A 173 2.10 -4.17 2.43
C ALA A 173 2.68 -3.61 3.74
N ARG A 174 3.47 -4.43 4.46
CA ARG A 174 4.21 -4.02 5.67
C ARG A 174 5.15 -2.85 5.40
N GLN A 175 5.73 -2.81 4.21
CA GLN A 175 6.52 -1.68 3.73
C GLN A 175 6.12 -1.32 2.29
N SER A 176 6.17 -0.04 1.96
CA SER A 176 5.93 0.45 0.60
C SER A 176 6.64 1.77 0.37
N GLN A 177 7.15 2.01 -0.82
CA GLN A 177 7.78 3.28 -1.16
C GLN A 177 6.73 4.35 -1.48
N ARG A 178 6.93 5.57 -0.99
CA ARG A 178 6.11 6.73 -1.33
C ARG A 178 6.90 8.03 -1.15
N ASP A 179 6.82 8.95 -2.10
CA ASP A 179 7.48 10.27 -2.06
C ASP A 179 8.98 10.21 -1.70
N GLY A 180 9.67 9.13 -2.16
CA GLY A 180 11.10 8.91 -1.94
C GLY A 180 11.47 8.44 -0.54
N VAL A 181 10.51 8.01 0.29
CA VAL A 181 10.73 7.39 1.62
C VAL A 181 10.00 6.06 1.73
N MET A 182 10.46 5.20 2.64
CA MET A 182 9.77 3.95 2.95
C MET A 182 8.69 4.19 4.00
N LEU A 183 7.44 3.85 3.66
CA LEU A 183 6.35 3.77 4.63
C LEU A 183 6.37 2.40 5.28
N ALA A 184 6.46 2.37 6.60
CA ALA A 184 6.47 1.15 7.38
C ALA A 184 5.20 1.05 8.26
N ARG A 185 4.68 -0.16 8.44
CA ARG A 185 3.44 -0.44 9.17
C ARG A 185 3.68 -1.55 10.19
N PRO A 186 4.30 -1.23 11.34
CA PRO A 186 4.65 -2.24 12.34
C PRO A 186 3.43 -2.96 12.92
N LEU A 187 2.29 -2.28 13.01
CA LEU A 187 1.08 -2.76 13.68
C LEU A 187 0.08 -3.47 12.74
N LEU A 188 0.46 -3.74 11.49
CA LEU A 188 -0.45 -4.22 10.45
C LEU A 188 -1.14 -5.56 10.75
N GLN A 189 -0.56 -6.35 11.66
CA GLN A 189 -1.11 -7.63 12.11
C GLN A 189 -1.64 -7.57 13.56
N VAL A 190 -1.68 -6.38 14.17
CA VAL A 190 -2.10 -6.17 15.55
C VAL A 190 -3.55 -5.72 15.57
N PRO A 191 -4.44 -6.43 16.30
CA PRO A 191 -5.82 -5.97 16.52
C PRO A 191 -5.84 -4.62 17.23
N LYS A 192 -6.72 -3.74 16.81
CA LYS A 192 -6.91 -2.42 17.45
C LYS A 192 -7.24 -2.54 18.94
N ALA A 193 -8.01 -3.54 19.33
CA ALA A 193 -8.37 -3.81 20.72
C ALA A 193 -7.14 -3.99 21.62
N ARG A 194 -6.07 -4.66 21.14
CA ARG A 194 -4.80 -4.81 21.88
C ARG A 194 -4.09 -3.49 22.09
N LEU A 195 -4.12 -2.58 21.11
CA LEU A 195 -3.54 -1.25 21.23
C LEU A 195 -4.27 -0.43 22.28
N VAL A 196 -5.60 -0.45 22.27
CA VAL A 196 -6.43 0.23 23.29
C VAL A 196 -6.17 -0.36 24.67
N ALA A 197 -6.12 -1.69 24.82
CA ALA A 197 -5.79 -2.36 26.09
C ALA A 197 -4.40 -1.95 26.62
N THR A 198 -3.42 -1.85 25.71
CA THR A 198 -2.06 -1.40 26.03
C THR A 198 -2.04 0.03 26.60
N LEU A 199 -2.77 0.95 25.97
CA LEU A 199 -2.87 2.33 26.43
C LEU A 199 -3.62 2.46 27.77
N LYS A 200 -4.70 1.69 27.94
CA LYS A 200 -5.44 1.64 29.21
C LYS A 200 -4.55 1.14 30.35
N GLN A 201 -3.81 0.05 30.14
CA GLN A 201 -2.86 -0.47 31.12
C GLN A 201 -1.75 0.55 31.46
N ALA A 202 -1.28 1.27 30.43
CA ALA A 202 -0.27 2.32 30.62
C ALA A 202 -0.83 3.64 31.16
N LYS A 203 -2.14 3.76 31.35
CA LYS A 203 -2.86 4.99 31.77
C LYS A 203 -2.58 6.19 30.86
N ILE A 204 -2.50 5.95 29.56
CA ILE A 204 -2.25 6.98 28.53
C ILE A 204 -3.56 7.34 27.84
N GLY A 205 -3.88 8.64 27.86
CA GLY A 205 -5.02 9.19 27.14
C GLY A 205 -4.80 9.27 25.61
N PHE A 206 -5.88 9.24 24.86
CA PHE A 206 -5.90 9.43 23.41
C PHE A 206 -7.17 10.15 22.97
N ALA A 207 -7.13 10.79 21.80
CA ALA A 207 -8.30 11.46 21.22
C ALA A 207 -9.25 10.44 20.56
N ASP A 208 -10.55 10.60 20.77
CA ASP A 208 -11.60 9.92 19.99
C ASP A 208 -12.18 10.93 19.00
N ASP A 209 -11.81 10.80 17.73
CA ASP A 209 -12.25 11.71 16.67
C ASP A 209 -13.65 11.31 16.18
N PRO A 210 -14.67 12.18 16.35
CA PRO A 210 -16.06 11.89 15.93
C PRO A 210 -16.19 11.61 14.43
N THR A 211 -15.30 12.18 13.59
CA THR A 211 -15.32 11.94 12.13
C THR A 211 -15.01 10.51 11.74
N ASN A 212 -14.43 9.72 12.65
CA ASN A 212 -14.23 8.28 12.45
C ASN A 212 -15.53 7.48 12.40
N ARG A 213 -16.66 8.10 12.79
CA ARG A 213 -18.01 7.50 12.81
C ARG A 213 -18.93 8.07 11.73
N ASP A 214 -18.46 9.03 10.93
CA ASP A 214 -19.27 9.67 9.89
C ASP A 214 -19.54 8.71 8.73
N ALA A 215 -20.80 8.26 8.60
CA ALA A 215 -21.26 7.35 7.56
C ALA A 215 -21.19 7.95 6.13
N GLY A 216 -20.93 9.24 5.96
CA GLY A 216 -20.64 9.89 4.69
C GLY A 216 -19.37 9.31 4.04
N PHE A 217 -18.44 8.75 4.83
CA PHE A 217 -17.23 8.14 4.32
C PHE A 217 -17.34 6.62 4.20
N THR A 218 -16.64 6.07 3.20
CA THR A 218 -16.68 4.62 2.90
C THR A 218 -16.16 3.76 4.05
N ARG A 219 -15.07 4.14 4.71
CA ARG A 219 -14.46 3.35 5.79
C ARG A 219 -15.39 3.20 7.01
N PRO A 220 -15.99 4.25 7.57
CA PRO A 220 -16.97 4.12 8.64
C PRO A 220 -18.16 3.21 8.30
N ARG A 221 -18.64 3.24 7.03
CA ARG A 221 -19.70 2.32 6.58
C ARG A 221 -19.27 0.86 6.65
N PHE A 222 -18.07 0.51 6.14
CA PHE A 222 -17.55 -0.86 6.23
C PHE A 222 -17.31 -1.27 7.69
N ARG A 223 -16.83 -0.35 8.53
CA ARG A 223 -16.64 -0.61 9.96
C ARG A 223 -17.97 -0.92 10.66
N ALA A 224 -19.05 -0.24 10.31
CA ALA A 224 -20.39 -0.53 10.83
C ALA A 224 -20.93 -1.90 10.41
N LEU A 225 -20.47 -2.44 9.27
CA LEU A 225 -20.82 -3.80 8.79
C LEU A 225 -20.00 -4.90 9.47
N MET A 226 -18.81 -4.58 10.04
CA MET A 226 -17.90 -5.59 10.60
C MET A 226 -18.52 -6.51 11.64
N PRO A 227 -19.39 -6.06 12.59
CA PRO A 227 -20.01 -6.97 13.54
C PRO A 227 -20.88 -8.04 12.89
N ALA A 228 -21.69 -7.67 11.88
CA ALA A 228 -22.52 -8.64 11.15
C ALA A 228 -21.65 -9.61 10.33
N LEU A 229 -20.60 -9.11 9.66
CA LEU A 229 -19.66 -9.94 8.91
C LEU A 229 -18.90 -10.90 9.83
N ALA A 230 -18.52 -10.46 11.02
CA ALA A 230 -17.82 -11.29 12.00
C ALA A 230 -18.68 -12.46 12.51
N ALA A 231 -19.99 -12.26 12.65
CA ALA A 231 -20.93 -13.33 13.02
C ALA A 231 -20.95 -14.45 11.96
N GLU A 232 -20.68 -14.12 10.69
CA GLU A 232 -20.58 -15.07 9.57
C GLU A 232 -19.12 -15.54 9.34
N GLY A 233 -18.19 -15.28 10.28
CA GLY A 233 -16.79 -15.70 10.18
C GLY A 233 -15.88 -14.74 9.39
N PHE A 234 -16.39 -13.61 8.87
CA PHE A 234 -15.59 -12.60 8.20
C PHE A 234 -15.05 -11.55 9.19
N ASP A 235 -14.47 -12.01 10.29
CA ASP A 235 -13.84 -11.13 11.27
C ASP A 235 -12.54 -10.50 10.75
N ALA A 236 -12.03 -9.48 11.45
CA ALA A 236 -10.84 -8.75 11.03
C ALA A 236 -9.60 -9.66 10.90
N ARG A 237 -9.48 -10.69 11.76
CA ARG A 237 -8.37 -11.67 11.74
C ARG A 237 -8.43 -12.52 10.47
N ASN A 238 -9.59 -13.10 10.16
CA ASN A 238 -9.78 -13.94 8.99
C ASN A 238 -9.58 -13.16 7.69
N LEU A 239 -10.12 -11.94 7.60
CA LEU A 239 -9.93 -11.04 6.46
C LEU A 239 -8.45 -10.63 6.30
N ALA A 240 -7.76 -10.24 7.36
CA ALA A 240 -6.34 -9.92 7.31
C ALA A 240 -5.48 -11.13 6.94
N ARG A 241 -5.86 -12.33 7.40
CA ARG A 241 -5.22 -13.60 7.01
C ARG A 241 -5.40 -13.89 5.52
N LEU A 242 -6.61 -13.66 4.99
CA LEU A 242 -6.87 -13.77 3.54
C LEU A 242 -6.01 -12.79 2.75
N ALA A 243 -5.97 -11.51 3.13
CA ALA A 243 -5.11 -10.51 2.51
C ALA A 243 -3.62 -10.94 2.50
N SER A 244 -3.13 -11.52 3.61
CA SER A 244 -1.76 -12.02 3.71
C SER A 244 -1.50 -13.22 2.78
N ARG A 245 -2.49 -14.12 2.59
CA ARG A 245 -2.39 -15.24 1.63
C ARG A 245 -2.33 -14.71 0.20
N LEU A 246 -3.20 -13.75 -0.13
CA LEU A 246 -3.21 -13.09 -1.44
C LEU A 246 -1.92 -12.31 -1.70
N ALA A 247 -1.34 -11.67 -0.68
CA ALA A 247 -0.03 -11.01 -0.80
C ALA A 247 1.09 -11.99 -1.18
N ARG A 248 1.12 -13.19 -0.59
CA ARG A 248 2.09 -14.24 -0.96
C ARG A 248 1.88 -14.75 -2.38
N ALA A 249 0.63 -15.02 -2.75
CA ALA A 249 0.29 -15.43 -4.13
C ALA A 249 0.69 -14.35 -5.13
N ASN A 250 0.39 -13.08 -4.82
CA ASN A 250 0.79 -11.95 -5.64
C ASN A 250 2.30 -11.85 -5.82
N ALA A 251 3.08 -12.04 -4.75
CA ALA A 251 4.55 -12.01 -4.82
C ALA A 251 5.11 -13.10 -5.73
N ALA A 252 4.54 -14.31 -5.71
CA ALA A 252 4.92 -15.39 -6.62
C ALA A 252 4.58 -15.06 -8.07
N LEU A 253 3.41 -14.50 -8.33
CA LEU A 253 2.98 -14.07 -9.67
C LEU A 253 3.84 -12.91 -10.21
N GLU A 254 4.29 -11.99 -9.36
CA GLU A 254 5.24 -10.94 -9.77
C GLU A 254 6.58 -11.53 -10.24
N ILE A 255 7.13 -12.53 -9.53
CA ILE A 255 8.36 -13.22 -9.92
C ILE A 255 8.19 -13.94 -11.28
N LEU A 256 7.04 -14.59 -11.48
CA LEU A 256 6.71 -15.23 -12.75
C LEU A 256 6.57 -14.21 -13.89
N ALA A 257 5.92 -13.08 -13.63
CA ALA A 257 5.80 -12.00 -14.60
C ALA A 257 7.15 -11.38 -14.96
N ASP A 258 8.06 -11.21 -13.98
CA ASP A 258 9.44 -10.76 -14.22
C ASP A 258 10.23 -11.76 -15.10
N GLY A 259 10.03 -13.05 -14.86
CA GLY A 259 10.62 -14.13 -15.70
C GLY A 259 10.08 -14.09 -17.13
N ALA A 260 8.77 -13.95 -17.28
CA ALA A 260 8.10 -13.87 -18.57
C ALA A 260 8.50 -12.61 -19.35
N GLU A 261 8.61 -11.44 -18.69
CA GLU A 261 9.07 -10.20 -19.32
C GLU A 261 10.50 -10.37 -19.87
N ARG A 262 11.41 -10.98 -19.10
CA ARG A 262 12.78 -11.29 -19.56
C ARG A 262 12.80 -12.28 -20.71
N TYR A 263 11.99 -13.34 -20.64
CA TYR A 263 11.88 -14.33 -21.72
C TYR A 263 11.43 -13.69 -23.04
N LEU A 264 10.38 -12.86 -23.00
CA LEU A 264 9.87 -12.15 -24.17
C LEU A 264 10.91 -11.15 -24.73
N ALA A 265 11.74 -10.55 -23.89
CA ALA A 265 12.79 -9.62 -24.31
C ALA A 265 13.98 -10.31 -25.03
N LEU A 266 14.22 -11.61 -24.82
CA LEU A 266 15.30 -12.34 -25.50
C LEU A 266 15.14 -12.41 -27.04
N GLY A 267 13.91 -12.27 -27.52
CA GLY A 267 13.61 -12.24 -28.97
C GLY A 267 13.70 -10.85 -29.61
N GLU A 268 14.04 -9.80 -28.85
CA GLU A 268 14.03 -8.41 -29.32
C GLU A 268 15.41 -7.91 -29.74
N ARG A 269 15.50 -7.41 -30.97
CA ARG A 269 16.72 -6.78 -31.49
C ARG A 269 16.81 -5.28 -31.17
N ASP A 270 15.67 -4.63 -30.80
CA ASP A 270 15.56 -3.20 -30.47
C ASP A 270 14.78 -2.99 -29.17
N PRO A 271 15.44 -2.68 -28.05
CA PRO A 271 14.77 -2.48 -26.75
C PRO A 271 13.95 -1.19 -26.67
N ILE A 272 14.11 -0.22 -27.57
CA ILE A 272 13.45 1.09 -27.52
C ILE A 272 12.01 1.00 -28.08
N HIS A 273 11.81 0.18 -29.11
CA HIS A 273 10.50 -0.04 -29.75
C HIS A 273 9.90 -1.40 -29.40
N ALA A 274 10.28 -1.91 -28.26
CA ALA A 274 10.03 -3.25 -27.80
C ALA A 274 8.52 -3.54 -27.60
N GLY A 275 7.99 -4.36 -28.48
CA GLY A 275 6.71 -5.03 -28.35
C GLY A 275 6.92 -6.51 -27.97
N PHE A 276 5.84 -7.21 -27.67
CA PHE A 276 5.90 -8.65 -27.46
C PHE A 276 5.64 -9.40 -28.78
N ASP A 277 6.35 -10.49 -29.03
CA ASP A 277 5.90 -11.46 -30.02
C ASP A 277 4.51 -11.98 -29.62
N ALA A 278 3.52 -11.87 -30.51
CA ALA A 278 2.15 -12.14 -30.18
C ALA A 278 1.89 -13.62 -29.83
N ASN A 279 2.59 -14.56 -30.50
CA ASN A 279 2.45 -15.99 -30.23
C ASN A 279 3.13 -16.38 -28.92
N ALA A 280 4.34 -15.89 -28.67
CA ALA A 280 5.06 -16.11 -27.41
C ALA A 280 4.29 -15.51 -26.24
N PHE A 281 3.68 -14.32 -26.40
CA PHE A 281 2.82 -13.70 -25.41
C PHE A 281 1.55 -14.51 -25.17
N ALA A 282 0.87 -14.97 -26.21
CA ALA A 282 -0.36 -15.77 -26.12
C ALA A 282 -0.14 -17.14 -25.45
N ALA A 283 1.09 -17.69 -25.52
CA ALA A 283 1.45 -18.93 -24.84
C ALA A 283 1.61 -18.82 -23.30
N LEU A 284 1.67 -17.60 -22.77
CA LEU A 284 1.77 -17.38 -21.33
C LEU A 284 0.40 -17.54 -20.66
N ALA A 285 0.42 -17.86 -19.34
CA ALA A 285 -0.80 -17.87 -18.51
C ALA A 285 -1.49 -16.49 -18.52
N GLU A 286 -2.82 -16.46 -18.52
CA GLU A 286 -3.64 -15.25 -18.66
C GLU A 286 -3.28 -14.17 -17.63
N GLU A 287 -3.15 -14.53 -16.35
CA GLU A 287 -2.76 -13.60 -15.27
C GLU A 287 -1.39 -12.97 -15.52
N ILE A 288 -0.43 -13.70 -16.10
CA ILE A 288 0.89 -13.19 -16.44
C ILE A 288 0.79 -12.19 -17.59
N ARG A 289 0.02 -12.51 -18.63
CA ARG A 289 -0.25 -11.62 -19.77
C ARG A 289 -0.89 -10.31 -19.31
N LEU A 290 -1.89 -10.42 -18.42
CA LEU A 290 -2.57 -9.27 -17.81
C LEU A 290 -1.60 -8.35 -17.08
N ARG A 291 -0.70 -8.92 -16.27
CA ARG A 291 0.34 -8.15 -15.54
C ARG A 291 1.32 -7.46 -16.48
N LEU A 292 1.76 -8.15 -17.51
CA LEU A 292 2.67 -7.56 -18.50
C LEU A 292 2.03 -6.38 -19.23
N LEU A 293 0.75 -6.49 -19.63
CA LEU A 293 0.01 -5.39 -20.23
C LEU A 293 -0.13 -4.21 -19.25
N LEU A 294 -0.58 -4.46 -18.03
CA LEU A 294 -0.69 -3.43 -16.99
C LEU A 294 0.61 -2.68 -16.79
N ARG A 295 1.71 -3.41 -16.57
CA ARG A 295 3.05 -2.82 -16.36
C ARG A 295 3.50 -1.95 -17.54
N ARG A 296 3.28 -2.41 -18.77
CA ARG A 296 3.67 -1.66 -19.97
C ARG A 296 2.78 -0.43 -20.17
N ILE A 297 1.46 -0.58 -19.99
CA ILE A 297 0.51 0.54 -20.10
C ILE A 297 0.83 1.60 -19.04
N ASP A 298 1.04 1.22 -17.77
CA ASP A 298 1.37 2.16 -16.69
C ASP A 298 2.74 2.84 -16.89
N ARG A 299 3.68 2.20 -17.59
CA ARG A 299 5.01 2.75 -17.87
C ARG A 299 4.97 3.86 -18.93
N VAL A 300 4.14 3.72 -19.95
CA VAL A 300 4.10 4.64 -21.11
C VAL A 300 2.87 5.54 -21.12
N GLY A 301 1.80 5.16 -20.44
CA GLY A 301 0.57 5.92 -20.33
C GLY A 301 0.74 7.20 -19.51
N HIS A 302 -0.03 8.24 -19.85
CA HIS A 302 0.05 9.57 -19.23
C HIS A 302 -1.27 10.07 -18.64
N GLU A 303 -2.35 9.28 -18.72
CA GLU A 303 -3.69 9.63 -18.20
C GLU A 303 -3.98 9.03 -16.81
N GLY A 304 -2.95 8.46 -16.14
CA GLY A 304 -3.06 7.79 -14.84
C GLY A 304 -3.10 6.26 -14.95
N PRO A 305 -3.22 5.54 -13.82
CA PRO A 305 -3.17 4.09 -13.80
C PRO A 305 -4.32 3.46 -14.57
N ALA A 306 -4.04 2.37 -15.28
CA ALA A 306 -5.06 1.64 -16.03
C ALA A 306 -6.03 0.89 -15.10
N GLU A 307 -7.31 0.94 -15.41
CA GLU A 307 -8.34 0.17 -14.71
C GLU A 307 -8.27 -1.31 -15.11
N LEU A 308 -8.23 -2.22 -14.14
CA LEU A 308 -8.08 -3.65 -14.36
C LEU A 308 -9.09 -4.21 -15.38
N GLY A 309 -10.38 -3.96 -15.21
CA GLY A 309 -11.42 -4.47 -16.12
C GLY A 309 -11.26 -3.98 -17.56
N LYS A 310 -10.70 -2.80 -17.78
CA LYS A 310 -10.38 -2.31 -19.13
C LYS A 310 -9.18 -3.04 -19.73
N VAL A 311 -8.19 -3.42 -18.91
CA VAL A 311 -7.04 -4.21 -19.38
C VAL A 311 -7.46 -5.66 -19.66
N GLU A 312 -8.36 -6.25 -18.87
CA GLU A 312 -8.98 -7.55 -19.13
C GLU A 312 -9.73 -7.56 -20.46
N ALA A 313 -10.55 -6.53 -20.72
CA ALA A 313 -11.25 -6.38 -21.98
C ALA A 313 -10.28 -6.22 -23.19
N LEU A 314 -9.19 -5.48 -23.00
CA LEU A 314 -8.13 -5.32 -24.00
C LEU A 314 -7.41 -6.65 -24.26
N LEU A 315 -7.09 -7.42 -23.23
CA LEU A 315 -6.46 -8.74 -23.37
C LEU A 315 -7.36 -9.69 -24.18
N ALA A 316 -8.65 -9.75 -23.86
CA ALA A 316 -9.61 -10.54 -24.62
C ALA A 316 -9.74 -10.09 -26.09
N ALA A 317 -9.60 -8.80 -26.38
CA ALA A 317 -9.57 -8.28 -27.74
C ALA A 317 -8.27 -8.67 -28.49
N LEU A 318 -7.13 -8.64 -27.81
CA LEU A 318 -5.85 -9.11 -28.35
C LEU A 318 -5.90 -10.60 -28.68
N ASP A 319 -6.45 -11.44 -27.80
CA ASP A 319 -6.56 -12.89 -28.02
C ASP A 319 -7.40 -13.19 -29.27
N ARG A 320 -8.55 -12.51 -29.45
CA ARG A 320 -9.36 -12.63 -30.67
C ARG A 320 -8.59 -12.17 -31.89
N ALA A 321 -7.84 -11.09 -31.82
CA ALA A 321 -7.09 -10.57 -32.94
C ALA A 321 -5.91 -11.51 -33.33
N VAL A 322 -5.21 -12.07 -32.37
CA VAL A 322 -4.13 -13.06 -32.58
C VAL A 322 -4.70 -14.32 -33.21
N ALA A 323 -5.85 -14.87 -32.72
CA ALA A 323 -6.49 -16.04 -33.27
C ALA A 323 -7.01 -15.82 -34.73
N ALA A 324 -7.40 -14.59 -35.05
CA ALA A 324 -7.90 -14.25 -36.42
C ALA A 324 -6.75 -14.00 -37.43
N THR A 325 -5.48 -13.88 -36.96
CA THR A 325 -4.34 -13.59 -37.83
C THR A 325 -3.76 -14.90 -38.40
N GLY A 326 -4.24 -15.34 -39.55
CA GLY A 326 -3.66 -16.46 -40.31
C GLY A 326 -2.36 -16.05 -41.01
N PRO A 327 -1.51 -17.02 -41.48
CA PRO A 327 -0.14 -16.78 -41.97
C PRO A 327 0.00 -15.91 -43.23
N ALA A 328 -1.08 -15.40 -43.79
CA ALA A 328 -1.07 -14.76 -45.12
C ALA A 328 -1.43 -13.26 -45.14
N LYS A 329 -1.64 -12.58 -44.04
CA LYS A 329 -2.09 -11.16 -44.08
C LYS A 329 -1.31 -10.26 -43.12
N ARG A 330 -0.40 -9.43 -43.68
CA ARG A 330 0.02 -8.15 -43.09
C ARG A 330 -1.20 -7.27 -42.86
N ARG A 331 -1.76 -7.27 -41.65
CA ARG A 331 -2.86 -6.35 -41.24
C ARG A 331 -2.69 -5.94 -39.80
N ILE A 332 -2.97 -4.65 -39.58
CA ILE A 332 -3.22 -4.15 -38.21
C ILE A 332 -4.42 -4.94 -37.67
N GLY A 333 -4.16 -5.89 -36.77
CA GLY A 333 -5.20 -6.73 -36.18
C GLY A 333 -5.98 -6.05 -35.08
N LEU A 334 -5.34 -5.13 -34.37
CA LEU A 334 -5.91 -4.33 -33.26
C LEU A 334 -5.20 -2.98 -33.12
N LYS A 335 -5.95 -1.95 -32.79
CA LYS A 335 -5.43 -0.64 -32.35
C LYS A 335 -6.38 -0.04 -31.33
N GLN A 336 -5.94 0.10 -30.06
CA GLN A 336 -6.77 0.58 -28.97
C GLN A 336 -5.98 1.46 -28.03
N THR A 337 -6.59 2.54 -27.53
CA THR A 337 -5.99 3.45 -26.55
C THR A 337 -6.53 3.15 -25.16
N LEU A 338 -5.65 3.09 -24.15
CA LEU A 338 -6.00 2.88 -22.76
C LEU A 338 -5.03 3.62 -21.84
N ALA A 339 -5.55 4.42 -20.90
CA ALA A 339 -4.79 5.16 -19.89
C ALA A 339 -3.67 6.05 -20.50
N GLY A 340 -3.87 6.57 -21.73
CA GLY A 340 -2.85 7.34 -22.44
C GLY A 340 -1.75 6.50 -23.11
N ALA A 341 -1.90 5.18 -23.16
CA ALA A 341 -1.09 4.26 -23.94
C ALA A 341 -1.87 3.79 -25.18
N LEU A 342 -1.18 3.63 -26.31
CA LEU A 342 -1.68 3.03 -27.54
C LEU A 342 -1.19 1.58 -27.63
N VAL A 343 -2.11 0.62 -27.62
CA VAL A 343 -1.80 -0.80 -27.79
C VAL A 343 -2.21 -1.20 -29.22
N SER A 344 -1.29 -1.82 -29.94
CA SER A 344 -1.53 -2.29 -31.32
C SER A 344 -0.96 -3.67 -31.56
N LEU A 345 -1.64 -4.45 -32.41
CA LEU A 345 -1.15 -5.71 -32.97
C LEU A 345 -0.83 -5.50 -34.44
N VAL A 346 0.44 -5.52 -34.80
CA VAL A 346 0.94 -5.29 -36.16
C VAL A 346 2.01 -6.32 -36.49
N ASP A 347 1.88 -6.99 -37.61
CA ASP A 347 2.87 -7.98 -38.11
C ASP A 347 3.27 -9.03 -37.06
N GLY A 348 2.28 -9.56 -36.32
CA GLY A 348 2.49 -10.56 -35.26
C GLY A 348 3.17 -10.02 -33.99
N ARG A 349 3.27 -8.70 -33.83
CA ARG A 349 3.83 -8.06 -32.63
C ARG A 349 2.84 -7.16 -31.92
N ILE A 350 2.76 -7.31 -30.61
CA ILE A 350 2.01 -6.42 -29.72
C ILE A 350 2.91 -5.25 -29.34
N ARG A 351 2.57 -4.04 -29.78
CA ARG A 351 3.29 -2.81 -29.44
C ARG A 351 2.49 -1.99 -28.45
N ILE A 352 3.16 -1.38 -27.48
CA ILE A 352 2.58 -0.51 -26.46
C ILE A 352 3.42 0.76 -26.38
N GLU A 353 2.84 1.86 -26.84
CA GLU A 353 3.50 3.15 -27.03
C GLU A 353 2.67 4.27 -26.37
N PRO A 354 3.24 5.47 -26.10
CA PRO A 354 2.44 6.61 -25.68
C PRO A 354 1.36 6.92 -26.72
N ALA A 355 0.14 7.15 -26.28
CA ALA A 355 -0.93 7.55 -27.19
C ALA A 355 -0.68 8.98 -27.71
N PRO A 356 -0.97 9.29 -28.97
CA PRO A 356 -0.91 10.66 -29.47
C PRO A 356 -1.88 11.55 -28.68
N PRO A 357 -1.55 12.85 -28.51
CA PRO A 357 -2.42 13.78 -27.82
C PRO A 357 -3.81 13.78 -28.48
N ARG A 358 -4.86 13.83 -27.65
CA ARG A 358 -6.23 13.94 -28.14
C ARG A 358 -6.33 15.23 -28.97
N ARG A 359 -6.81 15.13 -30.22
CA ARG A 359 -7.17 16.31 -30.97
C ARG A 359 -8.25 17.05 -30.17
N SER A 360 -7.95 18.30 -29.74
CA SER A 360 -8.98 19.18 -29.22
C SER A 360 -10.06 19.31 -30.31
N ARG A 361 -11.30 18.96 -30.00
CA ARG A 361 -12.41 19.43 -30.82
C ARG A 361 -12.37 20.95 -30.71
N THR A 362 -11.86 21.62 -31.71
CA THR A 362 -12.19 23.00 -31.99
C THR A 362 -13.68 22.98 -32.35
N ASP A 363 -14.49 23.57 -31.48
CA ASP A 363 -15.87 23.94 -31.75
C ASP A 363 -15.90 24.97 -32.91
#